data_2c47b0408702e8acc964b134aa7d097f
#
_entry.id   2c47b0408702e8acc964b134aa7d097f
#
_cell.length_a   1.000
_cell.length_b   1.000
_cell.length_c   1.000
_cell.angle_alpha   90.00
_cell.angle_beta   90.00
_cell.angle_gamma   90.00
#
_symmetry.space_group_name_H-M   'P 1'
#
loop_
_entity.id
_entity.type
_entity.pdbx_description
1 polymer ?
#
loop_
_entity_poly.entity_id
_entity_poly.type
_entity_poly.pdbx_seq_one_letter_code
_entity_poly.pdbx_strand_id
1 'polypeptide(L)'
;MKRLKKWVLPYYPYQGYQLPLYWYPSSDPNCLGHDLNILDYGVQHITNILQKRYCSLFSVFTICFPRVFPVDTTQDNTYFCNAMELFLRGIAFTHPSYIWVRERNDSIHQHYHLALWVDGSVCKSFIAIGEALECRWCNTLGVYTPGLVEYRSAEYNKIELYRDRSDLETIGQAVYKYSYLSKLYTKETDINTNVKHWHHNR
;
A
#
# COMPACT_ATOMS: atom_id res chain seq x y z
N MET A 1 14.90 3.96 21.50
CA MET A 1 14.74 4.07 20.03
C MET A 1 14.79 2.68 19.44
N LYS A 2 13.70 2.16 18.82
CA LYS A 2 13.73 0.86 18.12
C LYS A 2 14.52 1.05 16.83
N ARG A 3 15.63 0.34 16.69
CA ARG A 3 16.45 0.34 15.49
C ARG A 3 15.62 -0.21 14.33
N LEU A 4 15.50 0.53 13.23
CA LEU A 4 14.81 0.09 12.03
C LEU A 4 15.52 -1.17 11.51
N LYS A 5 14.77 -2.26 11.35
CA LYS A 5 15.31 -3.46 10.72
C LYS A 5 15.30 -3.27 9.22
N LYS A 6 16.47 -3.29 8.60
CA LYS A 6 16.68 -3.00 7.18
C LYS A 6 16.99 -4.28 6.41
N TRP A 7 16.33 -4.47 5.26
CA TRP A 7 16.62 -5.52 4.29
C TRP A 7 17.23 -4.89 3.02
N VAL A 8 18.41 -5.35 2.62
CA VAL A 8 19.19 -4.72 1.53
C VAL A 8 19.44 -5.64 0.33
N LEU A 9 18.78 -6.79 0.27
CA LEU A 9 18.89 -7.70 -0.88
C LEU A 9 17.73 -7.45 -1.86
N PRO A 10 17.93 -7.67 -3.17
CA PRO A 10 16.89 -7.48 -4.19
C PRO A 10 15.88 -8.63 -4.25
N TYR A 11 15.93 -9.55 -3.32
CA TYR A 11 15.04 -10.69 -3.20
C TYR A 11 14.71 -10.99 -1.74
N TYR A 12 13.60 -11.67 -1.53
CA TYR A 12 13.14 -12.12 -0.21
C TYR A 12 13.09 -13.67 -0.18
N PRO A 13 13.68 -14.33 0.83
CA PRO A 13 13.64 -15.79 0.95
C PRO A 13 12.22 -16.23 1.33
N TYR A 14 11.67 -17.14 0.55
CA TYR A 14 10.32 -17.68 0.75
C TYR A 14 10.26 -19.17 0.42
N GLN A 15 10.08 -20.03 1.41
CA GLN A 15 9.93 -21.48 1.25
C GLN A 15 11.01 -22.14 0.36
N GLY A 16 12.25 -21.71 0.49
CA GLY A 16 13.39 -22.19 -0.31
C GLY A 16 13.58 -21.48 -1.66
N TYR A 17 12.70 -20.53 -2.02
CA TYR A 17 12.80 -19.72 -3.22
C TYR A 17 13.24 -18.30 -2.90
N GLN A 18 13.62 -17.56 -3.94
CA GLN A 18 13.96 -16.13 -3.86
C GLN A 18 12.91 -15.34 -4.62
N LEU A 19 12.01 -14.68 -3.89
CA LEU A 19 11.00 -13.82 -4.50
C LEU A 19 11.61 -12.45 -4.83
N PRO A 20 11.40 -11.88 -6.04
CA PRO A 20 11.95 -10.60 -6.43
C PRO A 20 11.35 -9.48 -5.59
N LEU A 21 12.17 -8.48 -5.24
CA LEU A 21 11.73 -7.25 -4.60
C LEU A 21 11.90 -6.06 -5.55
N TYR A 22 11.04 -5.07 -5.37
CA TYR A 22 11.22 -3.78 -6.03
C TYR A 22 12.56 -3.19 -5.62
N TRP A 23 13.43 -2.95 -6.59
CA TRP A 23 14.75 -2.42 -6.34
C TRP A 23 14.90 -1.03 -6.95
N TYR A 24 15.28 -0.07 -6.14
CA TYR A 24 15.58 1.28 -6.59
C TYR A 24 17.07 1.56 -6.37
N PRO A 25 17.83 1.88 -7.44
CA PRO A 25 19.22 2.28 -7.30
C PRO A 25 19.27 3.66 -6.61
N SER A 26 19.90 3.74 -5.46
CA SER A 26 20.18 4.99 -4.76
C SER A 26 21.67 5.08 -4.48
N SER A 27 22.24 6.25 -4.68
CA SER A 27 23.63 6.55 -4.29
C SER A 27 23.78 6.73 -2.78
N ASP A 28 22.68 7.01 -2.06
CA ASP A 28 22.68 7.11 -0.60
C ASP A 28 22.45 5.74 0.04
N PRO A 29 23.46 5.17 0.74
CA PRO A 29 23.32 3.87 1.42
C PRO A 29 22.27 3.87 2.54
N ASN A 30 21.87 5.03 3.07
CA ASN A 30 20.81 5.11 4.07
C ASN A 30 19.42 4.94 3.46
N CYS A 31 19.29 5.28 2.18
CA CYS A 31 18.05 5.15 1.41
C CYS A 31 17.91 3.80 0.73
N LEU A 32 18.93 2.93 0.75
CA LEU A 32 18.89 1.61 0.14
C LEU A 32 18.10 0.60 0.99
N GLY A 33 17.29 -0.20 0.31
CA GLY A 33 16.61 -1.37 0.89
C GLY A 33 15.19 -1.10 1.36
N HIS A 34 14.71 -2.01 2.18
CA HIS A 34 13.33 -2.11 2.63
C HIS A 34 13.22 -2.06 4.16
N ASP A 35 12.13 -1.51 4.68
CA ASP A 35 11.73 -1.72 6.06
C ASP A 35 11.25 -3.17 6.23
N LEU A 36 12.01 -3.95 6.98
CA LEU A 36 11.75 -5.38 7.15
C LEU A 36 10.40 -5.64 7.84
N ASN A 37 9.93 -4.76 8.72
CA ASN A 37 8.65 -4.98 9.39
C ASN A 37 7.49 -4.86 8.41
N ILE A 38 7.55 -3.88 7.50
CA ILE A 38 6.53 -3.71 6.44
C ILE A 38 6.62 -4.87 5.46
N LEU A 39 7.84 -5.22 5.04
CA LEU A 39 8.08 -6.29 4.07
C LEU A 39 7.59 -7.65 4.57
N ASP A 40 8.04 -8.06 5.76
CA ASP A 40 7.65 -9.33 6.40
C ASP A 40 6.13 -9.43 6.57
N TYR A 41 5.51 -8.34 7.04
CA TYR A 41 4.07 -8.32 7.22
C TYR A 41 3.33 -8.58 5.90
N GLY A 42 3.72 -7.92 4.81
CA GLY A 42 3.06 -8.09 3.52
C GLY A 42 3.25 -9.48 2.92
N VAL A 43 4.45 -10.04 3.01
CA VAL A 43 4.70 -11.42 2.54
C VAL A 43 3.87 -12.42 3.33
N GLN A 44 3.84 -12.30 4.66
CA GLN A 44 2.99 -13.14 5.52
C GLN A 44 1.52 -12.96 5.20
N HIS A 45 1.08 -11.72 4.93
CA HIS A 45 -0.31 -11.42 4.60
C HIS A 45 -0.73 -12.07 3.27
N ILE A 46 0.11 -11.97 2.22
CA ILE A 46 -0.12 -12.65 0.94
C ILE A 46 -0.24 -14.16 1.15
N THR A 47 0.66 -14.75 1.94
CA THR A 47 0.61 -16.17 2.27
C THR A 47 -0.69 -16.57 2.99
N ASN A 48 -1.09 -15.79 3.98
CA ASN A 48 -2.32 -16.03 4.75
C ASN A 48 -3.59 -15.92 3.88
N ILE A 49 -3.61 -14.97 2.93
CA ILE A 49 -4.72 -14.82 1.98
C ILE A 49 -4.84 -16.04 1.09
N LEU A 50 -3.73 -16.52 0.54
CA LEU A 50 -3.70 -17.71 -0.30
C LEU A 50 -4.20 -18.97 0.44
N GLN A 51 -3.99 -19.05 1.75
CA GLN A 51 -4.52 -20.16 2.56
C GLN A 51 -6.02 -20.04 2.85
N LYS A 52 -6.54 -18.82 3.03
CA LYS A 52 -7.88 -18.58 3.56
C LYS A 52 -8.93 -18.32 2.47
N ARG A 53 -8.55 -17.76 1.33
CA ARG A 53 -9.48 -17.33 0.27
C ARG A 53 -9.24 -18.11 -0.99
N TYR A 54 -10.35 -18.48 -1.66
CA TYR A 54 -10.27 -19.14 -2.97
C TYR A 54 -9.66 -18.22 -4.02
N CYS A 55 -10.10 -16.97 -4.06
CA CYS A 55 -9.60 -15.93 -4.96
C CYS A 55 -9.51 -14.60 -4.23
N SER A 56 -8.42 -13.87 -4.43
CA SER A 56 -8.29 -12.49 -3.98
C SER A 56 -7.76 -11.63 -5.12
N LEU A 57 -8.31 -10.43 -5.25
CA LEU A 57 -7.71 -9.37 -6.07
C LEU A 57 -6.79 -8.53 -5.19
N PHE A 58 -5.61 -8.26 -5.68
CA PHE A 58 -4.62 -7.40 -5.05
C PHE A 58 -4.21 -6.24 -5.96
N SER A 59 -4.17 -5.04 -5.43
CA SER A 59 -3.53 -3.91 -6.08
C SER A 59 -3.04 -2.86 -5.08
N VAL A 60 -2.28 -1.89 -5.60
CA VAL A 60 -1.76 -0.74 -4.86
C VAL A 60 -2.33 0.54 -5.45
N PHE A 61 -2.86 1.40 -4.60
CA PHE A 61 -3.36 2.73 -4.92
C PHE A 61 -2.39 3.78 -4.42
N THR A 62 -2.22 4.86 -5.17
CA THR A 62 -1.55 6.08 -4.69
C THR A 62 -2.61 7.12 -4.41
N ILE A 63 -2.55 7.76 -3.25
CA ILE A 63 -3.53 8.75 -2.76
C ILE A 63 -2.78 10.02 -2.41
N CYS A 64 -3.08 11.12 -3.11
CA CYS A 64 -2.38 12.39 -2.99
C CYS A 64 -3.30 13.49 -2.45
N PHE A 65 -2.70 14.51 -1.83
CA PHE A 65 -3.39 15.77 -1.57
C PHE A 65 -3.41 16.65 -2.81
N PRO A 66 -4.40 17.53 -2.98
CA PRO A 66 -4.35 18.59 -3.99
C PRO A 66 -3.15 19.52 -3.75
N ARG A 67 -2.51 19.99 -4.81
CA ARG A 67 -1.32 20.86 -4.70
C ARG A 67 -1.57 22.15 -3.90
N VAL A 68 -2.79 22.66 -3.95
CA VAL A 68 -3.20 23.88 -3.27
C VAL A 68 -3.76 23.66 -1.85
N PHE A 69 -3.72 22.42 -1.36
CA PHE A 69 -4.23 22.12 -0.02
C PHE A 69 -3.30 22.73 1.05
N PRO A 70 -3.85 23.26 2.19
CA PRO A 70 -3.03 23.87 3.22
C PRO A 70 -2.03 22.88 3.84
N VAL A 71 -0.73 23.22 3.81
CA VAL A 71 0.36 22.33 4.26
C VAL A 71 0.27 22.03 5.76
N ASP A 72 -0.05 23.03 6.56
CA ASP A 72 -0.10 22.88 8.02
C ASP A 72 -1.15 21.87 8.50
N THR A 73 -2.17 21.62 7.67
CA THR A 73 -3.25 20.68 7.99
C THR A 73 -2.91 19.23 7.60
N THR A 74 -1.78 19.01 6.94
CA THR A 74 -1.37 17.68 6.44
C THR A 74 -0.26 17.05 7.29
N GLN A 75 0.02 17.58 8.48
CA GLN A 75 1.12 17.12 9.32
C GLN A 75 0.87 15.71 9.93
N ASP A 76 -0.40 15.31 10.03
CA ASP A 76 -0.81 14.02 10.58
C ASP A 76 -1.61 13.17 9.57
N ASN A 77 -2.17 12.06 10.01
CA ASN A 77 -2.96 11.16 9.19
C ASN A 77 -4.47 11.36 9.35
N THR A 78 -4.94 12.41 10.00
CA THR A 78 -6.36 12.56 10.39
C THR A 78 -7.28 12.52 9.17
N TYR A 79 -7.01 13.30 8.14
CA TYR A 79 -7.81 13.28 6.91
C TYR A 79 -7.83 11.90 6.25
N PHE A 80 -6.66 11.27 6.15
CA PHE A 80 -6.54 9.96 5.54
C PHE A 80 -7.28 8.88 6.33
N CYS A 81 -7.11 8.84 7.65
CA CYS A 81 -7.78 7.87 8.51
C CYS A 81 -9.31 8.01 8.46
N ASN A 82 -9.83 9.25 8.45
CA ASN A 82 -11.26 9.51 8.34
C ASN A 82 -11.83 9.03 6.99
N ALA A 83 -11.14 9.35 5.89
CA ALA A 83 -11.55 8.88 4.56
C ALA A 83 -11.51 7.35 4.47
N MET A 84 -10.46 6.72 4.99
CA MET A 84 -10.29 5.27 4.99
C MET A 84 -11.36 4.56 5.81
N GLU A 85 -11.75 5.08 6.96
CA GLU A 85 -12.81 4.49 7.78
C GLU A 85 -14.14 4.45 7.00
N LEU A 86 -14.53 5.56 6.40
CA LEU A 86 -15.75 5.64 5.59
C LEU A 86 -15.69 4.75 4.34
N PHE A 87 -14.53 4.73 3.69
CA PHE A 87 -14.30 3.89 2.52
C PHE A 87 -14.43 2.41 2.84
N LEU A 88 -13.73 1.93 3.87
CA LEU A 88 -13.72 0.52 4.26
C LEU A 88 -15.10 0.02 4.70
N ARG A 89 -15.88 0.87 5.36
CA ARG A 89 -17.30 0.55 5.67
C ARG A 89 -18.11 0.36 4.38
N GLY A 90 -17.89 1.20 3.36
CA GLY A 90 -18.58 1.12 2.08
C GLY A 90 -18.27 -0.14 1.27
N ILE A 91 -17.07 -0.69 1.41
CA ILE A 91 -16.63 -1.89 0.69
C ILE A 91 -16.57 -3.15 1.58
N ALA A 92 -17.15 -3.13 2.78
CA ALA A 92 -17.06 -4.23 3.74
C ALA A 92 -17.52 -5.58 3.16
N PHE A 93 -18.49 -5.57 2.23
CA PHE A 93 -18.98 -6.75 1.53
C PHE A 93 -17.92 -7.47 0.68
N THR A 94 -16.82 -6.80 0.33
CA THR A 94 -15.69 -7.39 -0.38
C THR A 94 -14.66 -8.04 0.56
N HIS A 95 -14.92 -8.05 1.86
CA HIS A 95 -13.99 -8.55 2.88
C HIS A 95 -12.58 -7.96 2.73
N PRO A 96 -12.43 -6.62 2.74
CA PRO A 96 -11.16 -5.97 2.45
C PRO A 96 -10.12 -6.25 3.54
N SER A 97 -8.89 -6.45 3.11
CA SER A 97 -7.72 -6.35 3.97
C SER A 97 -6.72 -5.38 3.34
N TYR A 98 -5.99 -4.66 4.15
CA TYR A 98 -5.18 -3.56 3.65
C TYR A 98 -3.93 -3.30 4.50
N ILE A 99 -2.98 -2.66 3.85
CA ILE A 99 -1.83 -2.01 4.45
C ILE A 99 -1.67 -0.66 3.76
N TRP A 100 -1.47 0.40 4.52
CA TRP A 100 -1.08 1.67 3.94
C TRP A 100 0.25 2.15 4.52
N VAL A 101 0.96 2.92 3.72
CA VAL A 101 2.22 3.56 4.06
C VAL A 101 2.15 5.01 3.64
N ARG A 102 2.55 5.89 4.55
CA ARG A 102 2.73 7.31 4.29
C ARG A 102 4.13 7.55 3.76
N GLU A 103 4.22 8.34 2.72
CA GLU A 103 5.49 8.77 2.15
C GLU A 103 5.49 10.29 1.93
N ARG A 104 6.66 10.87 2.06
CA ARG A 104 6.91 12.26 1.73
C ARG A 104 8.29 12.33 1.07
N ASN A 105 8.28 12.62 -0.21
CA ASN A 105 9.48 12.91 -0.97
C ASN A 105 9.74 14.43 -0.93
N ASP A 106 10.34 14.97 -1.98
CA ASP A 106 10.49 16.42 -2.20
C ASP A 106 9.14 17.13 -2.42
N SER A 107 8.02 16.45 -2.23
CA SER A 107 6.68 16.98 -2.34
C SER A 107 6.32 17.83 -1.11
N ILE A 108 5.56 18.89 -1.35
CA ILE A 108 5.01 19.75 -0.27
C ILE A 108 4.10 18.93 0.64
N HIS A 109 3.31 18.01 0.06
CA HIS A 109 2.39 17.15 0.80
C HIS A 109 2.86 15.70 0.82
N GLN A 110 2.55 15.01 1.91
CA GLN A 110 2.65 13.56 1.94
C GLN A 110 1.64 12.93 0.97
N HIS A 111 1.93 11.70 0.58
CA HIS A 111 1.01 10.84 -0.13
C HIS A 111 0.98 9.46 0.55
N TYR A 112 -0.04 8.68 0.20
CA TYR A 112 -0.23 7.37 0.78
C TYR A 112 -0.22 6.31 -0.32
N HIS A 113 0.45 5.21 -0.05
CA HIS A 113 0.31 3.99 -0.82
C HIS A 113 -0.55 3.01 -0.04
N LEU A 114 -1.65 2.59 -0.65
CA LEU A 114 -2.60 1.65 -0.09
C LEU A 114 -2.52 0.34 -0.86
N ALA A 115 -1.95 -0.70 -0.26
CA ALA A 115 -2.10 -2.06 -0.72
C ALA A 115 -3.45 -2.59 -0.25
N LEU A 116 -4.30 -3.02 -1.17
CA LEU A 116 -5.65 -3.50 -0.89
C LEU A 116 -5.86 -4.89 -1.49
N TRP A 117 -6.36 -5.80 -0.67
CA TRP A 117 -6.83 -7.12 -1.06
C TRP A 117 -8.32 -7.21 -0.83
N VAL A 118 -9.05 -7.67 -1.83
CA VAL A 118 -10.50 -7.90 -1.75
C VAL A 118 -10.84 -9.33 -2.19
N ASP A 119 -12.00 -9.82 -1.78
CA ASP A 119 -12.48 -11.11 -2.24
C ASP A 119 -12.79 -11.07 -3.74
N GLY A 120 -11.98 -11.79 -4.52
CA GLY A 120 -12.11 -11.87 -5.97
C GLY A 120 -13.35 -12.64 -6.45
N SER A 121 -14.06 -13.34 -5.57
CA SER A 121 -15.36 -13.95 -5.92
C SER A 121 -16.48 -12.91 -5.98
N VAL A 122 -16.36 -11.86 -5.19
CA VAL A 122 -17.36 -10.78 -5.06
C VAL A 122 -17.00 -9.57 -5.93
N CYS A 123 -15.72 -9.23 -6.01
CA CYS A 123 -15.21 -8.06 -6.72
C CYS A 123 -14.27 -8.50 -7.85
N LYS A 124 -14.52 -8.03 -9.07
CA LYS A 124 -13.72 -8.36 -10.27
C LYS A 124 -12.89 -7.19 -10.79
N SER A 125 -13.14 -5.99 -10.28
CA SER A 125 -12.50 -4.77 -10.77
C SER A 125 -12.25 -3.79 -9.64
N PHE A 126 -11.14 -3.07 -9.72
CA PHE A 126 -10.81 -1.99 -8.79
C PHE A 126 -11.35 -0.62 -9.24
N ILE A 127 -12.00 -0.50 -10.40
CA ILE A 127 -12.52 0.79 -10.88
C ILE A 127 -13.54 1.36 -9.90
N ALA A 128 -14.63 0.64 -9.63
CA ALA A 128 -15.67 1.11 -8.70
C ALA A 128 -15.13 1.32 -7.26
N ILE A 129 -14.20 0.47 -6.84
CA ILE A 129 -13.51 0.61 -5.54
C ILE A 129 -12.69 1.90 -5.50
N GLY A 130 -11.93 2.18 -6.56
CA GLY A 130 -11.11 3.37 -6.67
C GLY A 130 -11.92 4.66 -6.75
N GLU A 131 -13.01 4.66 -7.52
CA GLU A 131 -13.96 5.77 -7.58
C GLU A 131 -14.60 6.05 -6.21
N ALA A 132 -14.96 4.99 -5.48
CA ALA A 132 -15.49 5.14 -4.11
C ALA A 132 -14.43 5.72 -3.15
N LEU A 133 -13.18 5.28 -3.27
CA LEU A 133 -12.06 5.81 -2.47
C LEU A 133 -11.82 7.29 -2.78
N GLU A 134 -11.74 7.65 -4.07
CA GLU A 134 -11.55 9.03 -4.50
C GLU A 134 -12.69 9.93 -4.01
N CYS A 135 -13.93 9.48 -4.15
CA CYS A 135 -15.10 10.20 -3.65
C CYS A 135 -14.99 10.47 -2.13
N ARG A 136 -14.64 9.45 -1.33
CA ARG A 136 -14.47 9.61 0.12
C ARG A 136 -13.30 10.53 0.46
N TRP A 137 -12.20 10.43 -0.28
CA TRP A 137 -11.04 11.29 -0.11
C TRP A 137 -11.38 12.75 -0.39
N CYS A 138 -11.96 13.05 -1.56
CA CYS A 138 -12.38 14.40 -1.92
C CYS A 138 -13.39 15.01 -0.93
N ASN A 139 -14.38 14.22 -0.50
CA ASN A 139 -15.37 14.68 0.47
C ASN A 139 -14.73 15.00 1.83
N THR A 140 -13.79 14.18 2.29
CA THR A 140 -13.07 14.40 3.55
C THR A 140 -12.21 15.67 3.51
N LEU A 141 -11.63 15.97 2.34
CA LEU A 141 -10.84 17.18 2.12
C LEU A 141 -11.71 18.43 1.86
N GLY A 142 -13.00 18.27 1.59
CA GLY A 142 -13.87 19.37 1.17
C GLY A 142 -13.53 19.92 -0.22
N VAL A 143 -12.98 19.09 -1.12
CA VAL A 143 -12.56 19.49 -2.46
C VAL A 143 -13.26 18.66 -3.53
N TYR A 144 -13.34 19.20 -4.75
CA TYR A 144 -13.79 18.46 -5.91
C TYR A 144 -12.69 18.49 -6.98
N THR A 145 -11.68 17.64 -6.78
CA THR A 145 -10.53 17.53 -7.69
C THR A 145 -10.35 16.06 -8.08
N PRO A 146 -10.65 15.68 -9.33
CA PRO A 146 -10.43 14.31 -9.79
C PRO A 146 -8.93 14.02 -9.94
N GLY A 147 -8.58 12.72 -9.85
CA GLY A 147 -7.21 12.26 -10.05
C GLY A 147 -6.34 12.32 -8.79
N LEU A 148 -6.95 12.48 -7.61
CA LEU A 148 -6.24 12.40 -6.34
C LEU A 148 -5.97 10.95 -5.91
N VAL A 149 -6.65 9.99 -6.55
CA VAL A 149 -6.43 8.55 -6.35
C VAL A 149 -6.09 7.90 -7.68
N GLU A 150 -4.93 7.27 -7.78
CA GLU A 150 -4.47 6.56 -8.99
C GLU A 150 -5.09 5.16 -9.11
N TYR A 151 -6.40 5.07 -9.26
CA TYR A 151 -7.10 3.79 -9.31
C TYR A 151 -7.09 3.12 -10.70
N ARG A 152 -6.93 3.87 -11.79
CA ARG A 152 -6.80 3.28 -13.14
C ARG A 152 -5.53 2.46 -13.26
N SER A 153 -4.43 2.96 -12.72
CA SER A 153 -3.18 2.20 -12.60
C SER A 153 -3.36 0.98 -11.70
N ALA A 154 -4.12 1.11 -10.60
CA ALA A 154 -4.43 -0.02 -9.72
C ALA A 154 -5.22 -1.11 -10.43
N GLU A 155 -6.21 -0.76 -11.27
CA GLU A 155 -6.97 -1.72 -12.08
C GLU A 155 -6.09 -2.42 -13.12
N TYR A 156 -5.31 -1.64 -13.88
CA TYR A 156 -4.44 -2.19 -14.92
C TYR A 156 -3.39 -3.16 -14.38
N ASN A 157 -2.86 -2.85 -13.19
CA ASN A 157 -1.82 -3.64 -12.55
C ASN A 157 -2.36 -4.57 -11.45
N LYS A 158 -3.65 -4.92 -11.44
CA LYS A 158 -4.19 -5.84 -10.45
C LYS A 158 -3.60 -7.25 -10.63
N ILE A 159 -3.47 -7.94 -9.51
CA ILE A 159 -3.00 -9.33 -9.46
C ILE A 159 -4.12 -10.19 -8.88
N GLU A 160 -4.45 -11.26 -9.56
CA GLU A 160 -5.40 -12.28 -9.11
C GLU A 160 -4.63 -13.38 -8.39
N LEU A 161 -4.92 -13.56 -7.11
CA LEU A 161 -4.32 -14.58 -6.27
C LEU A 161 -5.33 -15.70 -6.00
N TYR A 162 -5.04 -16.90 -6.47
CA TYR A 162 -5.86 -18.09 -6.29
C TYR A 162 -5.18 -19.08 -5.37
N ARG A 163 -5.91 -19.60 -4.37
CA ARG A 163 -5.38 -20.58 -3.41
C ARG A 163 -4.75 -21.79 -4.09
N ASP A 164 -5.41 -22.35 -5.10
CA ASP A 164 -5.04 -23.61 -5.71
C ASP A 164 -4.31 -23.47 -7.06
N ARG A 165 -4.10 -22.22 -7.54
CA ARG A 165 -3.55 -21.94 -8.89
C ARG A 165 -2.42 -20.92 -8.90
N SER A 166 -2.21 -20.19 -7.81
CA SER A 166 -1.10 -19.21 -7.78
C SER A 166 0.21 -19.96 -7.69
N ASP A 167 0.97 -19.90 -8.77
CA ASP A 167 2.33 -20.35 -8.84
C ASP A 167 3.30 -19.35 -8.18
N LEU A 168 4.55 -19.72 -8.11
CA LEU A 168 5.59 -18.88 -7.54
C LEU A 168 5.79 -17.57 -8.32
N GLU A 169 5.49 -17.57 -9.62
CA GLU A 169 5.60 -16.37 -10.43
C GLU A 169 4.54 -15.34 -10.02
N THR A 170 3.28 -15.75 -9.90
CA THR A 170 2.17 -14.89 -9.45
C THR A 170 2.41 -14.36 -8.03
N ILE A 171 2.90 -15.23 -7.12
CA ILE A 171 3.27 -14.83 -5.76
C ILE A 171 4.44 -13.83 -5.81
N GLY A 172 5.45 -14.10 -6.65
CA GLY A 172 6.58 -13.21 -6.87
C GLY A 172 6.17 -11.83 -7.38
N GLN A 173 5.25 -11.76 -8.33
CA GLN A 173 4.68 -10.51 -8.84
C GLN A 173 3.95 -9.72 -7.74
N ALA A 174 3.16 -10.41 -6.90
CA ALA A 174 2.47 -9.78 -5.78
C ALA A 174 3.46 -9.23 -4.73
N VAL A 175 4.49 -10.00 -4.38
CA VAL A 175 5.53 -9.58 -3.45
C VAL A 175 6.35 -8.44 -4.04
N TYR A 176 6.74 -8.50 -5.31
CA TYR A 176 7.45 -7.42 -5.99
C TYR A 176 6.65 -6.10 -5.92
N LYS A 177 5.38 -6.14 -6.29
CA LYS A 177 4.50 -4.98 -6.25
C LYS A 177 4.31 -4.45 -4.83
N TYR A 178 4.08 -5.33 -3.87
CA TYR A 178 3.93 -4.97 -2.47
C TYR A 178 5.21 -4.36 -1.89
N SER A 179 6.38 -4.89 -2.24
CA SER A 179 7.66 -4.48 -1.69
C SER A 179 7.99 -2.99 -1.97
N TYR A 180 7.35 -2.39 -2.98
CA TYR A 180 7.42 -0.94 -3.21
C TYR A 180 7.01 -0.14 -1.96
N LEU A 181 6.03 -0.61 -1.19
CA LEU A 181 5.58 0.06 0.03
C LEU A 181 6.63 0.03 1.16
N SER A 182 7.52 -0.96 1.14
CA SER A 182 8.53 -1.15 2.17
C SER A 182 9.84 -0.40 1.91
N LYS A 183 10.01 0.23 0.72
CA LYS A 183 11.22 0.99 0.36
C LYS A 183 11.54 2.08 1.39
N LEU A 184 12.81 2.27 1.72
CA LEU A 184 13.24 3.22 2.76
C LEU A 184 13.44 4.65 2.27
N TYR A 185 13.80 4.84 1.00
CA TYR A 185 14.26 6.14 0.50
C TYR A 185 13.19 7.25 0.47
N THR A 186 11.91 6.89 0.54
CA THR A 186 10.79 7.85 0.53
C THR A 186 10.10 8.02 1.87
N LYS A 187 10.57 7.28 2.90
CA LYS A 187 10.00 7.38 4.23
C LYS A 187 10.64 8.54 4.99
N GLU A 188 9.80 9.37 5.59
CA GLU A 188 10.28 10.37 6.53
C GLU A 188 11.04 9.65 7.65
N THR A 189 12.35 9.87 7.69
CA THR A 189 13.22 9.36 8.76
C THR A 189 13.20 10.27 9.99
N ASP A 190 12.37 11.31 10.00
CA ASP A 190 12.25 12.25 11.11
C ASP A 190 11.67 11.53 12.35
N ILE A 191 12.61 11.11 13.16
CA ILE A 191 12.47 10.29 14.37
C ILE A 191 11.65 11.00 15.45
N ASN A 192 11.35 12.27 15.28
CA ASN A 192 10.66 13.11 16.28
C ASN A 192 9.14 13.22 16.10
N THR A 193 8.57 12.62 15.07
CA THR A 193 7.12 12.65 14.90
C THR A 193 6.49 11.37 15.45
N ASN A 194 5.56 11.51 16.40
CA ASN A 194 4.70 10.43 16.89
C ASN A 194 3.66 9.98 15.83
N VAL A 195 3.87 10.35 14.57
CA VAL A 195 2.96 10.05 13.46
C VAL A 195 3.28 8.66 12.93
N LYS A 196 2.26 7.81 12.84
CA LYS A 196 2.40 6.49 12.24
C LYS A 196 2.70 6.61 10.75
N HIS A 197 3.77 5.94 10.29
CA HIS A 197 4.12 5.90 8.89
C HIS A 197 3.46 4.74 8.14
N TRP A 198 2.87 3.79 8.84
CA TRP A 198 2.13 2.68 8.26
C TRP A 198 1.13 2.07 9.24
N HIS A 199 0.09 1.42 8.70
CA HIS A 199 -0.93 0.70 9.46
C HIS A 199 -1.57 -0.40 8.60
N HIS A 200 -2.15 -1.39 9.26
CA HIS A 200 -2.86 -2.50 8.64
C HIS A 200 -4.07 -2.92 9.47
N ASN A 201 -5.05 -3.60 8.85
CA ASN A 201 -6.04 -4.36 9.59
C ASN A 201 -5.56 -5.82 9.80
N ARG A 202 -6.04 -6.42 10.84
CA ARG A 202 -5.79 -7.83 11.16
C ARG A 202 -6.81 -8.73 10.48
#